data_969e5b06bd65db7aa7ae2188322d8cd9
#
_entry.id   969e5b06bd65db7aa7ae2188322d8cd9
#
_cell.length_a   1.000
_cell.length_b   1.000
_cell.length_c   1.000
_cell.angle_alpha   90.00
_cell.angle_beta   90.00
_cell.angle_gamma   90.00
#
_symmetry.space_group_name_H-M   'P 1'
#
loop_
_entity.id
_entity.type
_entity.pdbx_description
1 polymer ?
#
loop_
_entity_poly.entity_id
_entity_poly.type
_entity_poly.pdbx_seq_one_letter_code
_entity_poly.pdbx_strand_id
1 'polypeptide(L)'
;MTVREMQDEILRIKKEKDICILAHAYQRQDILDVADFVGDSFALSQMAAKAPQSTVLMCGVRFMAETVKILSPQKKVLLSDSNAGCPMAEQMDKDLILQLKEMYPDYKVVAYINTTSELKTVCDVCVTSSSAVKIVKKLDSDKILFIPDCNLGDYVQKQCPDKTFKLVSGGCPTHLRMTVKDVEKAKAQHPDALLLVHPECAPAVTALADYAGSTTGIMSYAKKSDAKEFIIGTEN
;
A
#
# COMPACT_ATOMS: atom_id res chain seq x y z
N MET A 1 3.32 26.78 19.93
CA MET A 1 2.58 26.85 18.66
C MET A 1 1.49 25.80 18.71
N THR A 2 0.26 26.19 18.53
CA THR A 2 -0.89 25.28 18.43
C THR A 2 -0.85 24.52 17.09
N VAL A 3 -1.62 23.42 16.95
CA VAL A 3 -1.74 22.69 15.68
C VAL A 3 -2.20 23.64 14.57
N ARG A 4 -3.19 24.48 14.85
CA ARG A 4 -3.70 25.45 13.87
C ARG A 4 -2.65 26.45 13.40
N GLU A 5 -1.88 27.00 14.31
CA GLU A 5 -0.78 27.91 13.96
C GLU A 5 0.28 27.21 13.09
N MET A 6 0.56 25.92 13.35
CA MET A 6 1.48 25.12 12.51
C MET A 6 0.89 24.87 11.12
N GLN A 7 -0.39 24.53 11.02
CA GLN A 7 -1.09 24.33 9.75
C GLN A 7 -1.08 25.62 8.91
N ASP A 8 -1.38 26.77 9.52
CA ASP A 8 -1.39 28.05 8.83
C ASP A 8 0.01 28.41 8.30
N GLU A 9 1.06 28.12 9.07
CA GLU A 9 2.45 28.32 8.62
C GLU A 9 2.86 27.36 7.50
N ILE A 10 2.46 26.07 7.58
CA ILE A 10 2.69 25.10 6.50
C ILE A 10 1.99 25.56 5.21
N LEU A 11 0.74 26.01 5.29
CA LEU A 11 -0.01 26.50 4.12
C LEU A 11 0.65 27.77 3.52
N ARG A 12 1.18 28.65 4.36
CA ARG A 12 1.95 29.83 3.93
C ARG A 12 3.21 29.42 3.17
N ILE A 13 4.05 28.56 3.77
CA ILE A 13 5.31 28.10 3.16
C ILE A 13 5.04 27.31 1.88
N LYS A 14 4.03 26.42 1.89
CA LYS A 14 3.61 25.64 0.72
C LYS A 14 3.32 26.55 -0.48
N LYS A 15 2.56 27.61 -0.25
CA LYS A 15 2.22 28.59 -1.30
C LYS A 15 3.42 29.39 -1.76
N GLU A 16 4.24 29.87 -0.81
CA GLU A 16 5.42 30.69 -1.09
C GLU A 16 6.47 29.94 -1.91
N LYS A 17 6.66 28.64 -1.61
CA LYS A 17 7.67 27.79 -2.26
C LYS A 17 7.10 26.92 -3.40
N ASP A 18 5.85 27.09 -3.75
CA ASP A 18 5.14 26.32 -4.78
C ASP A 18 5.34 24.80 -4.60
N ILE A 19 4.99 24.28 -3.41
CA ILE A 19 5.13 22.88 -3.04
C ILE A 19 3.76 22.18 -3.09
N CYS A 20 3.68 21.03 -3.75
CA CYS A 20 2.56 20.13 -3.65
C CYS A 20 2.75 19.16 -2.48
N ILE A 21 1.81 19.11 -1.54
CA ILE A 21 1.82 18.18 -0.41
C ILE A 21 0.93 16.99 -0.71
N LEU A 22 1.52 15.80 -0.69
CA LEU A 22 0.83 14.52 -0.82
C LEU A 22 0.80 13.83 0.54
N ALA A 23 -0.36 13.40 1.03
CA ALA A 23 -0.48 12.68 2.28
C ALA A 23 -1.12 11.31 2.07
N HIS A 24 -0.49 10.26 2.60
CA HIS A 24 -1.10 8.95 2.63
C HIS A 24 -2.35 8.96 3.52
N ALA A 25 -3.39 8.22 3.14
CA ALA A 25 -4.67 8.20 3.84
C ALA A 25 -4.59 7.79 5.32
N TYR A 26 -3.50 7.15 5.74
CA TYR A 26 -3.24 6.75 7.13
C TYR A 26 -2.56 7.83 7.98
N GLN A 27 -2.30 9.02 7.42
CA GLN A 27 -1.78 10.13 8.19
C GLN A 27 -2.85 10.70 9.13
N ARG A 28 -2.41 11.33 10.21
CA ARG A 28 -3.31 12.00 11.15
C ARG A 28 -4.07 13.13 10.44
N GLN A 29 -5.28 13.40 10.92
CA GLN A 29 -6.18 14.39 10.32
C GLN A 29 -5.52 15.77 10.17
N ASP A 30 -4.73 16.18 11.16
CA ASP A 30 -4.02 17.47 11.14
C ASP A 30 -3.02 17.62 9.99
N ILE A 31 -2.46 16.49 9.49
CA ILE A 31 -1.61 16.45 8.28
C ILE A 31 -2.49 16.39 7.02
N LEU A 32 -3.58 15.62 7.05
CA LEU A 32 -4.50 15.54 5.90
C LEU A 32 -5.10 16.90 5.56
N ASP A 33 -5.38 17.74 6.56
CA ASP A 33 -5.97 19.07 6.40
C ASP A 33 -5.10 20.06 5.61
N VAL A 34 -3.78 19.85 5.56
CA VAL A 34 -2.85 20.72 4.81
C VAL A 34 -2.40 20.13 3.48
N ALA A 35 -2.78 18.87 3.19
CA ALA A 35 -2.42 18.18 1.97
C ALA A 35 -3.20 18.70 0.75
N ASP A 36 -2.57 18.67 -0.42
CA ASP A 36 -3.25 18.93 -1.70
C ASP A 36 -3.97 17.67 -2.20
N PHE A 37 -3.38 16.51 -1.94
CA PHE A 37 -3.95 15.21 -2.31
C PHE A 37 -3.79 14.21 -1.19
N VAL A 38 -4.84 13.42 -0.96
CA VAL A 38 -4.88 12.32 -0.01
C VAL A 38 -5.24 11.04 -0.76
N GLY A 39 -4.54 9.95 -0.50
CA GLY A 39 -4.80 8.68 -1.18
C GLY A 39 -3.85 7.56 -0.78
N ASP A 40 -3.91 6.46 -1.54
CA ASP A 40 -2.95 5.37 -1.45
C ASP A 40 -1.63 5.67 -2.19
N SER A 41 -0.64 4.80 -2.01
CA SER A 41 0.72 4.97 -2.55
C SER A 41 0.77 5.25 -4.05
N PHE A 42 -0.02 4.50 -4.84
CA PHE A 42 0.02 4.62 -6.29
C PHE A 42 -0.79 5.80 -6.80
N ALA A 43 -1.97 6.04 -6.22
CA ALA A 43 -2.80 7.20 -6.55
C ALA A 43 -2.03 8.51 -6.30
N LEU A 44 -1.33 8.62 -5.16
CA LEU A 44 -0.49 9.79 -4.86
C LEU A 44 0.64 9.97 -5.88
N SER A 45 1.27 8.90 -6.34
CA SER A 45 2.31 8.97 -7.36
C SER A 45 1.78 9.47 -8.70
N GLN A 46 0.56 9.06 -9.07
CA GLN A 46 -0.12 9.57 -10.27
C GLN A 46 -0.54 11.03 -10.13
N MET A 47 -0.98 11.46 -8.94
CA MET A 47 -1.30 12.86 -8.66
C MET A 47 -0.04 13.72 -8.71
N ALA A 48 1.07 13.25 -8.15
CA ALA A 48 2.37 13.93 -8.27
C ALA A 48 2.77 14.17 -9.73
N ALA A 49 2.56 13.18 -10.61
CA ALA A 49 2.90 13.31 -12.03
C ALA A 49 2.06 14.38 -12.75
N LYS A 50 0.82 14.60 -12.31
CA LYS A 50 -0.11 15.58 -12.87
C LYS A 50 0.01 16.97 -12.24
N ALA A 51 0.53 17.06 -11.02
CA ALA A 51 0.67 18.32 -10.29
C ALA A 51 1.62 19.28 -11.06
N PRO A 52 1.29 20.56 -11.19
CA PRO A 52 2.14 21.53 -11.89
C PRO A 52 3.43 21.84 -11.12
N GLN A 53 3.43 21.70 -9.80
CA GLN A 53 4.58 22.03 -8.94
C GLN A 53 5.79 21.17 -9.28
N SER A 54 6.97 21.79 -9.31
CA SER A 54 8.26 21.11 -9.50
C SER A 54 8.75 20.38 -8.23
N THR A 55 8.23 20.78 -7.08
CA THR A 55 8.57 20.21 -5.77
C THR A 55 7.35 19.54 -5.14
N VAL A 56 7.53 18.31 -4.66
CA VAL A 56 6.51 17.52 -3.98
C VAL A 56 7.01 17.15 -2.59
N LEU A 57 6.19 17.34 -1.57
CA LEU A 57 6.41 16.83 -0.22
C LEU A 57 5.53 15.62 0.02
N MET A 58 6.13 14.48 0.28
CA MET A 58 5.43 13.24 0.64
C MET A 58 5.32 13.12 2.16
N CYS A 59 4.09 13.18 2.67
CA CYS A 59 3.72 12.81 4.03
C CYS A 59 3.27 11.33 4.02
N GLY A 60 4.22 10.45 4.22
CA GLY A 60 4.07 9.00 4.16
C GLY A 60 5.42 8.35 4.43
N VAL A 61 5.63 7.13 3.93
CA VAL A 61 6.87 6.39 4.12
C VAL A 61 7.78 6.44 2.90
N ARG A 62 9.06 6.13 3.09
CA ARG A 62 10.14 6.28 2.11
C ARG A 62 9.83 5.69 0.74
N PHE A 63 9.36 4.44 0.66
CA PHE A 63 9.09 3.79 -0.63
C PHE A 63 8.02 4.53 -1.45
N MET A 64 7.11 5.27 -0.80
CA MET A 64 6.12 6.11 -1.50
C MET A 64 6.78 7.32 -2.16
N ALA A 65 7.68 8.01 -1.44
CA ALA A 65 8.47 9.09 -2.01
C ALA A 65 9.37 8.61 -3.16
N GLU A 66 9.99 7.43 -3.02
CA GLU A 66 10.76 6.78 -4.08
C GLU A 66 9.89 6.49 -5.31
N THR A 67 8.67 5.97 -5.11
CA THR A 67 7.72 5.69 -6.21
C THR A 67 7.32 6.97 -6.93
N VAL A 68 7.05 8.06 -6.19
CA VAL A 68 6.82 9.39 -6.79
C VAL A 68 8.02 9.82 -7.62
N LYS A 69 9.25 9.64 -7.12
CA LYS A 69 10.47 10.02 -7.84
C LYS A 69 10.69 9.17 -9.10
N ILE A 70 10.40 7.86 -9.06
CA ILE A 70 10.49 6.97 -10.21
C ILE A 70 9.50 7.40 -11.31
N LEU A 71 8.25 7.71 -10.97
CA LEU A 71 7.22 8.09 -11.92
C LEU A 71 7.30 9.56 -12.37
N SER A 72 8.03 10.40 -11.63
CA SER A 72 8.21 11.83 -11.90
C SER A 72 9.67 12.24 -11.69
N PRO A 73 10.62 11.72 -12.51
CA PRO A 73 12.05 11.91 -12.28
C PRO A 73 12.50 13.37 -12.36
N GLN A 74 11.74 14.22 -13.05
CA GLN A 74 11.99 15.65 -13.16
C GLN A 74 11.66 16.44 -11.89
N LYS A 75 10.82 15.89 -11.01
CA LYS A 75 10.40 16.59 -9.79
C LYS A 75 11.42 16.44 -8.66
N LYS A 76 11.52 17.46 -7.82
CA LYS A 76 12.15 17.35 -6.51
C LYS A 76 11.16 16.72 -5.54
N VAL A 77 11.51 15.58 -4.98
CA VAL A 77 10.65 14.86 -4.01
C VAL A 77 11.32 14.94 -2.62
N LEU A 78 10.56 15.44 -1.67
CA LEU A 78 10.93 15.54 -0.27
C LEU A 78 10.10 14.52 0.53
N LEU A 79 10.71 13.89 1.51
CA LEU A 79 10.04 13.07 2.52
C LEU A 79 9.89 13.90 3.79
N SER A 80 8.70 13.90 4.40
CA SER A 80 8.40 14.72 5.59
C SER A 80 9.26 14.35 6.81
N ASP A 81 9.63 13.08 6.95
CA ASP A 81 10.54 12.57 7.97
C ASP A 81 11.49 11.55 7.35
N SER A 82 12.79 11.80 7.44
CA SER A 82 13.84 10.92 6.89
C SER A 82 13.85 9.52 7.53
N ASN A 83 13.28 9.35 8.73
CA ASN A 83 13.18 8.08 9.43
C ASN A 83 11.87 7.33 9.15
N ALA A 84 10.97 7.89 8.35
CA ALA A 84 9.71 7.25 7.99
C ALA A 84 9.96 6.07 7.06
N GLY A 85 10.40 4.94 7.60
CA GLY A 85 10.56 3.65 6.94
C GLY A 85 9.25 2.83 6.95
N CYS A 86 9.25 1.75 6.19
CA CYS A 86 8.18 0.75 6.22
C CYS A 86 8.80 -0.63 6.47
N PRO A 87 8.54 -1.26 7.65
CA PRO A 87 9.13 -2.57 7.97
C PRO A 87 8.87 -3.64 6.91
N MET A 88 7.70 -3.63 6.27
CA MET A 88 7.42 -4.54 5.17
C MET A 88 8.26 -4.22 3.94
N ALA A 89 8.39 -2.96 3.56
CA ALA A 89 9.13 -2.58 2.36
C ALA A 89 10.64 -2.85 2.48
N GLU A 90 11.16 -2.87 3.69
CA GLU A 90 12.59 -2.99 4.01
C GLU A 90 12.98 -4.39 4.52
N GLN A 91 12.05 -5.37 4.52
CA GLN A 91 12.30 -6.72 5.06
C GLN A 91 13.11 -7.63 4.15
N MET A 92 13.22 -7.29 2.86
CA MET A 92 13.96 -8.06 1.86
C MET A 92 14.98 -7.18 1.19
N ASP A 93 16.16 -7.72 0.93
CA ASP A 93 17.21 -7.07 0.16
C ASP A 93 17.26 -7.56 -1.28
N LYS A 94 18.00 -6.85 -2.10
CA LYS A 94 18.19 -7.15 -3.52
C LYS A 94 18.90 -8.48 -3.75
N ASP A 95 19.88 -8.81 -2.91
CA ASP A 95 20.70 -10.02 -3.09
C ASP A 95 19.86 -11.28 -2.84
N LEU A 96 18.96 -11.25 -1.86
CA LEU A 96 17.99 -12.34 -1.67
C LEU A 96 17.14 -12.57 -2.92
N ILE A 97 16.67 -11.51 -3.57
CA ILE A 97 15.84 -11.66 -4.77
C ILE A 97 16.65 -12.18 -5.95
N LEU A 98 17.91 -11.76 -6.10
CA LEU A 98 18.80 -12.30 -7.12
C LEU A 98 19.05 -13.81 -6.92
N GLN A 99 19.30 -14.26 -5.68
CA GLN A 99 19.43 -15.68 -5.35
C GLN A 99 18.14 -16.45 -5.67
N LEU A 100 16.98 -15.89 -5.32
CA LEU A 100 15.69 -16.51 -5.64
C LEU A 100 15.45 -16.61 -7.16
N LYS A 101 15.88 -15.63 -7.94
CA LYS A 101 15.81 -15.69 -9.42
C LYS A 101 16.72 -16.78 -9.99
N GLU A 102 17.89 -17.02 -9.40
CA GLU A 102 18.77 -18.13 -9.78
C GLU A 102 18.15 -19.50 -9.44
N MET A 103 17.52 -19.61 -8.27
CA MET A 103 16.83 -20.84 -7.82
C MET A 103 15.55 -21.12 -8.61
N TYR A 104 14.87 -20.08 -9.10
CA TYR A 104 13.59 -20.15 -9.79
C TYR A 104 13.64 -19.37 -11.11
N PRO A 105 14.48 -19.78 -12.08
CA PRO A 105 14.75 -19.00 -13.30
C PRO A 105 13.53 -18.81 -14.20
N ASP A 106 12.54 -19.71 -14.12
CA ASP A 106 11.31 -19.66 -14.91
C ASP A 106 10.22 -18.79 -14.26
N TYR A 107 10.45 -18.27 -13.03
CA TYR A 107 9.46 -17.48 -12.33
C TYR A 107 9.61 -16.00 -12.64
N LYS A 108 8.50 -15.31 -12.84
CA LYS A 108 8.46 -13.84 -12.89
C LYS A 108 8.32 -13.27 -11.50
N VAL A 109 9.20 -12.34 -11.16
CA VAL A 109 9.17 -11.63 -9.86
C VAL A 109 8.15 -10.54 -9.91
N VAL A 110 7.03 -10.76 -9.22
CA VAL A 110 5.97 -9.78 -9.02
C VAL A 110 6.16 -9.15 -7.65
N ALA A 111 6.50 -7.87 -7.64
CA ALA A 111 6.72 -7.13 -6.42
C ALA A 111 5.52 -6.26 -6.05
N TYR A 112 5.01 -6.42 -4.85
CA TYR A 112 4.13 -5.43 -4.27
C TYR A 112 4.88 -4.09 -4.17
N ILE A 113 4.21 -2.99 -4.47
CA ILE A 113 4.83 -1.65 -4.54
C ILE A 113 5.48 -1.20 -3.23
N ASN A 114 5.06 -1.81 -2.10
CA ASN A 114 5.65 -1.62 -0.79
C ASN A 114 7.00 -2.36 -0.70
N THR A 115 7.93 -1.94 -1.50
CA THR A 115 9.34 -2.35 -1.54
C THR A 115 10.23 -1.14 -1.83
N THR A 116 11.53 -1.27 -1.55
CA THR A 116 12.51 -0.22 -1.83
C THR A 116 12.72 -0.02 -3.34
N SER A 117 13.18 1.16 -3.75
CA SER A 117 13.56 1.42 -5.15
C SER A 117 14.68 0.51 -5.63
N GLU A 118 15.62 0.15 -4.76
CA GLU A 118 16.70 -0.77 -5.07
C GLU A 118 16.16 -2.17 -5.42
N LEU A 119 15.25 -2.71 -4.61
CA LEU A 119 14.65 -4.02 -4.86
C LEU A 119 13.82 -4.03 -6.15
N LYS A 120 13.15 -2.91 -6.48
CA LYS A 120 12.42 -2.76 -7.74
C LYS A 120 13.28 -2.94 -8.98
N THR A 121 14.61 -2.69 -8.90
CA THR A 121 15.53 -2.84 -10.04
C THR A 121 15.72 -4.30 -10.50
N VAL A 122 15.38 -5.27 -9.66
CA VAL A 122 15.52 -6.71 -9.95
C VAL A 122 14.18 -7.44 -10.08
N CYS A 123 13.08 -6.72 -10.01
CA CYS A 123 11.73 -7.25 -10.19
C CYS A 123 11.28 -7.12 -11.64
N ASP A 124 10.42 -8.04 -12.10
CA ASP A 124 9.88 -8.01 -13.45
C ASP A 124 8.67 -7.06 -13.57
N VAL A 125 7.85 -6.97 -12.51
CA VAL A 125 6.70 -6.06 -12.46
C VAL A 125 6.39 -5.66 -11.01
N CYS A 126 5.92 -4.41 -10.84
CA CYS A 126 5.39 -3.92 -9.58
C CYS A 126 3.86 -3.83 -9.64
N VAL A 127 3.21 -4.23 -8.56
CA VAL A 127 1.75 -4.23 -8.41
C VAL A 127 1.32 -3.53 -7.13
N THR A 128 0.08 -3.07 -7.10
CA THR A 128 -0.59 -2.59 -5.87
C THR A 128 -1.63 -3.61 -5.42
N SER A 129 -2.12 -3.51 -4.19
CA SER A 129 -3.24 -4.35 -3.73
C SER A 129 -4.47 -4.24 -4.63
N SER A 130 -4.70 -3.08 -5.27
CA SER A 130 -5.82 -2.88 -6.21
C SER A 130 -5.57 -3.42 -7.62
N SER A 131 -4.33 -3.58 -8.05
CA SER A 131 -3.97 -3.96 -9.42
C SER A 131 -3.41 -5.38 -9.55
N ALA A 132 -2.98 -6.00 -8.45
CA ALA A 132 -2.23 -7.26 -8.45
C ALA A 132 -2.94 -8.37 -9.22
N VAL A 133 -4.19 -8.67 -8.89
CA VAL A 133 -4.97 -9.71 -9.57
C VAL A 133 -5.08 -9.45 -11.07
N LYS A 134 -5.40 -8.21 -11.46
CA LYS A 134 -5.57 -7.83 -12.87
C LYS A 134 -4.27 -7.94 -13.66
N ILE A 135 -3.16 -7.52 -13.06
CA ILE A 135 -1.83 -7.56 -13.71
C ILE A 135 -1.36 -9.01 -13.81
N VAL A 136 -1.41 -9.77 -12.72
CA VAL A 136 -0.96 -11.17 -12.69
C VAL A 136 -1.72 -12.04 -13.70
N LYS A 137 -3.05 -11.87 -13.82
CA LYS A 137 -3.85 -12.57 -14.85
C LYS A 137 -3.38 -12.30 -16.28
N LYS A 138 -2.80 -11.13 -16.54
CA LYS A 138 -2.33 -10.72 -17.87
C LYS A 138 -0.85 -10.99 -18.10
N LEU A 139 -0.10 -11.41 -17.09
CA LEU A 139 1.32 -11.70 -17.23
C LEU A 139 1.51 -12.91 -18.14
N ASP A 140 2.46 -12.76 -19.07
CA ASP A 140 2.92 -13.86 -19.93
C ASP A 140 3.90 -14.76 -19.16
N SER A 141 3.41 -15.40 -18.11
CA SER A 141 4.07 -16.41 -17.31
C SER A 141 3.05 -17.08 -16.38
N ASP A 142 3.11 -18.40 -16.30
CA ASP A 142 2.28 -19.16 -15.35
C ASP A 142 2.95 -19.33 -13.99
N LYS A 143 4.24 -18.93 -13.86
CA LYS A 143 5.03 -19.08 -12.65
C LYS A 143 5.36 -17.70 -12.05
N ILE A 144 4.91 -17.48 -10.84
CA ILE A 144 4.96 -16.18 -10.14
C ILE A 144 5.75 -16.33 -8.84
N LEU A 145 6.82 -15.56 -8.70
CA LEU A 145 7.50 -15.32 -7.42
C LEU A 145 6.97 -14.02 -6.83
N PHE A 146 6.13 -14.10 -5.80
CA PHE A 146 5.46 -12.93 -5.22
C PHE A 146 6.16 -12.44 -3.96
N ILE A 147 6.48 -11.16 -3.91
CA ILE A 147 7.19 -10.48 -2.83
C ILE A 147 6.57 -9.10 -2.52
N PRO A 148 6.84 -8.49 -1.36
CA PRO A 148 7.40 -9.05 -0.13
C PRO A 148 6.31 -9.55 0.83
N ASP A 149 5.02 -9.42 0.49
CA ASP A 149 3.89 -9.78 1.33
C ASP A 149 3.26 -11.10 0.89
N CYS A 150 3.46 -12.16 1.69
CA CYS A 150 2.92 -13.49 1.37
C CYS A 150 1.40 -13.57 1.54
N ASN A 151 0.78 -12.72 2.36
CA ASN A 151 -0.68 -12.73 2.54
C ASN A 151 -1.38 -12.13 1.33
N LEU A 152 -0.90 -10.98 0.84
CA LEU A 152 -1.36 -10.43 -0.43
C LEU A 152 -1.10 -11.41 -1.57
N GLY A 153 0.06 -12.09 -1.56
CA GLY A 153 0.40 -13.14 -2.53
C GLY A 153 -0.60 -14.30 -2.50
N ASP A 154 -0.98 -14.80 -1.32
CA ASP A 154 -2.01 -15.83 -1.13
C ASP A 154 -3.38 -15.38 -1.66
N TYR A 155 -3.76 -14.15 -1.35
CA TYR A 155 -4.99 -13.57 -1.88
C TYR A 155 -5.00 -13.53 -3.41
N VAL A 156 -3.89 -13.09 -4.03
CA VAL A 156 -3.76 -13.04 -5.51
C VAL A 156 -3.76 -14.44 -6.10
N GLN A 157 -3.06 -15.39 -5.49
CA GLN A 157 -3.01 -16.80 -5.91
C GLN A 157 -4.41 -17.43 -5.97
N LYS A 158 -5.24 -17.21 -4.95
CA LYS A 158 -6.63 -17.69 -4.90
C LYS A 158 -7.50 -17.13 -6.02
N GLN A 159 -7.16 -15.92 -6.51
CA GLN A 159 -7.85 -15.28 -7.63
C GLN A 159 -7.28 -15.64 -9.01
N CYS A 160 -6.13 -16.36 -9.06
CA CYS A 160 -5.41 -16.76 -10.25
C CYS A 160 -5.08 -18.27 -10.19
N PRO A 161 -6.09 -19.17 -10.16
CA PRO A 161 -5.88 -20.61 -9.95
C PRO A 161 -5.14 -21.29 -11.11
N ASP A 162 -5.06 -20.65 -12.25
CA ASP A 162 -4.34 -21.07 -13.46
C ASP A 162 -2.82 -20.83 -13.37
N LYS A 163 -2.34 -20.16 -12.31
CA LYS A 163 -0.92 -19.82 -12.14
C LYS A 163 -0.32 -20.47 -10.89
N THR A 164 0.96 -20.77 -10.97
CA THR A 164 1.75 -21.36 -9.87
C THR A 164 2.49 -20.25 -9.13
N PHE A 165 2.28 -20.16 -7.82
CA PHE A 165 2.94 -19.15 -6.99
C PHE A 165 4.03 -19.74 -6.11
N LYS A 166 5.12 -19.02 -5.99
CA LYS A 166 6.10 -19.10 -4.91
C LYS A 166 5.96 -17.84 -4.07
N LEU A 167 5.48 -18.00 -2.85
CA LEU A 167 5.35 -16.92 -1.87
C LEU A 167 6.59 -16.89 -0.99
N VAL A 168 7.24 -15.74 -0.92
CA VAL A 168 8.36 -15.54 0.00
C VAL A 168 7.81 -15.10 1.35
N SER A 169 8.27 -15.71 2.43
CA SER A 169 7.82 -15.36 3.78
C SER A 169 8.11 -13.90 4.08
N GLY A 170 7.08 -13.17 4.46
CA GLY A 170 7.11 -11.76 4.79
C GLY A 170 5.71 -11.17 4.77
N GLY A 171 5.54 -9.97 5.34
CA GLY A 171 4.24 -9.30 5.40
C GLY A 171 4.26 -8.04 6.25
N CYS A 172 3.12 -7.37 6.30
CA CYS A 172 2.94 -6.16 7.07
C CYS A 172 2.74 -6.49 8.56
N PRO A 173 3.65 -6.05 9.46
CA PRO A 173 3.50 -6.35 10.89
C PRO A 173 2.25 -5.74 11.51
N THR A 174 1.72 -4.65 10.96
CA THR A 174 0.49 -4.01 11.42
C THR A 174 -0.72 -4.90 11.13
N HIS A 175 -0.86 -5.36 9.89
CA HIS A 175 -1.98 -6.24 9.49
C HIS A 175 -1.89 -7.64 10.12
N LEU A 176 -0.68 -8.15 10.34
CA LEU A 176 -0.45 -9.44 11.01
C LEU A 176 -0.86 -9.47 12.49
N ARG A 177 -0.97 -8.30 13.14
CA ARG A 177 -1.46 -8.23 14.54
C ARG A 177 -2.94 -8.55 14.67
N MET A 178 -3.72 -8.38 13.59
CA MET A 178 -5.14 -8.69 13.60
C MET A 178 -5.34 -10.21 13.58
N THR A 179 -6.06 -10.73 14.56
CA THR A 179 -6.32 -12.16 14.70
C THR A 179 -7.79 -12.50 14.45
N VAL A 180 -8.07 -13.78 14.19
CA VAL A 180 -9.44 -14.30 14.11
C VAL A 180 -10.23 -13.97 15.37
N LYS A 181 -9.60 -14.05 16.55
CA LYS A 181 -10.24 -13.73 17.84
C LYS A 181 -10.67 -12.26 17.94
N ASP A 182 -9.88 -11.35 17.37
CA ASP A 182 -10.25 -9.92 17.34
C ASP A 182 -11.49 -9.71 16.46
N VAL A 183 -11.55 -10.39 15.32
CA VAL A 183 -12.71 -10.38 14.42
C VAL A 183 -13.94 -10.96 15.10
N GLU A 184 -13.84 -12.12 15.72
CA GLU A 184 -14.93 -12.77 16.44
C GLU A 184 -15.46 -11.88 17.57
N LYS A 185 -14.57 -11.25 18.33
CA LYS A 185 -14.93 -10.31 19.39
C LYS A 185 -15.67 -9.10 18.83
N ALA A 186 -15.20 -8.50 17.73
CA ALA A 186 -15.84 -7.37 17.10
C ALA A 186 -17.23 -7.75 16.53
N LYS A 187 -17.34 -8.88 15.85
CA LYS A 187 -18.61 -9.41 15.32
C LYS A 187 -19.62 -9.73 16.43
N ALA A 188 -19.17 -10.21 17.60
CA ALA A 188 -20.04 -10.44 18.75
C ALA A 188 -20.66 -9.13 19.31
N GLN A 189 -19.92 -8.03 19.22
CA GLN A 189 -20.38 -6.71 19.63
C GLN A 189 -21.23 -6.00 18.55
N HIS A 190 -20.96 -6.28 17.29
CA HIS A 190 -21.56 -5.68 16.11
C HIS A 190 -21.99 -6.78 15.12
N PRO A 191 -23.03 -7.59 15.43
CA PRO A 191 -23.39 -8.79 14.65
C PRO A 191 -23.82 -8.49 13.21
N ASP A 192 -24.40 -7.33 12.98
CA ASP A 192 -24.87 -6.89 11.65
C ASP A 192 -23.84 -6.13 10.85
N ALA A 193 -22.67 -5.81 11.45
CA ALA A 193 -21.61 -5.09 10.75
C ALA A 193 -20.92 -5.93 9.68
N LEU A 194 -20.67 -5.37 8.52
CA LEU A 194 -19.86 -6.01 7.48
C LEU A 194 -18.37 -5.88 7.80
N LEU A 195 -17.64 -6.99 7.66
CA LEU A 195 -16.20 -7.03 7.85
C LEU A 195 -15.48 -6.74 6.52
N LEU A 196 -14.77 -5.62 6.47
CA LEU A 196 -13.99 -5.22 5.30
C LEU A 196 -12.51 -5.25 5.67
N VAL A 197 -11.69 -6.05 4.97
CA VAL A 197 -10.27 -6.24 5.33
C VAL A 197 -9.34 -5.94 4.17
N HIS A 198 -8.11 -5.53 4.51
CA HIS A 198 -7.03 -5.45 3.55
C HIS A 198 -6.41 -6.85 3.34
N PRO A 199 -6.04 -7.26 2.11
CA PRO A 199 -5.48 -8.58 1.84
C PRO A 199 -4.05 -8.80 2.39
N GLU A 200 -3.45 -7.82 3.05
CA GLU A 200 -2.25 -7.98 3.88
C GLU A 200 -2.56 -8.65 5.23
N CYS A 201 -3.82 -8.74 5.63
CA CYS A 201 -4.23 -9.52 6.80
C CYS A 201 -3.97 -11.01 6.57
N ALA A 202 -3.75 -11.74 7.66
CA ALA A 202 -3.57 -13.19 7.61
C ALA A 202 -4.71 -13.88 6.83
N PRO A 203 -4.44 -14.95 6.04
CA PRO A 203 -5.46 -15.62 5.24
C PRO A 203 -6.68 -16.08 6.03
N ALA A 204 -6.51 -16.45 7.31
CA ALA A 204 -7.61 -16.84 8.19
C ALA A 204 -8.55 -15.67 8.52
N VAL A 205 -8.01 -14.44 8.61
CA VAL A 205 -8.81 -13.21 8.81
C VAL A 205 -9.50 -12.81 7.51
N THR A 206 -8.76 -12.85 6.40
CA THR A 206 -9.29 -12.52 5.07
C THR A 206 -10.44 -13.47 4.66
N ALA A 207 -10.38 -14.73 5.08
CA ALA A 207 -11.44 -15.72 4.82
C ALA A 207 -12.76 -15.43 5.55
N LEU A 208 -12.75 -14.64 6.62
CA LEU A 208 -13.93 -14.21 7.37
C LEU A 208 -14.58 -12.94 6.82
N ALA A 209 -13.91 -12.26 5.89
CA ALA A 209 -14.33 -10.95 5.41
C ALA A 209 -15.53 -11.04 4.46
N ASP A 210 -16.46 -10.11 4.62
CA ASP A 210 -17.52 -9.86 3.64
C ASP A 210 -16.94 -9.20 2.37
N TYR A 211 -15.85 -8.45 2.52
CA TYR A 211 -15.09 -7.89 1.41
C TYR A 211 -13.60 -7.82 1.76
N ALA A 212 -12.75 -8.26 0.83
CA ALA A 212 -11.31 -8.08 0.91
C ALA A 212 -10.81 -7.27 -0.30
N GLY A 213 -10.05 -6.20 -0.02
CA GLY A 213 -9.56 -5.32 -1.08
C GLY A 213 -8.63 -4.23 -0.59
N SER A 214 -8.11 -3.43 -1.53
CA SER A 214 -7.24 -2.29 -1.22
C SER A 214 -7.96 -1.24 -0.36
N THR A 215 -7.19 -0.33 0.24
CA THR A 215 -7.72 0.79 1.03
C THR A 215 -8.79 1.58 0.26
N THR A 216 -8.53 1.93 -0.99
CA THR A 216 -9.52 2.60 -1.85
C THR A 216 -10.70 1.70 -2.20
N GLY A 217 -10.49 0.40 -2.33
CA GLY A 217 -11.55 -0.61 -2.51
C GLY A 217 -12.47 -0.68 -1.30
N ILE A 218 -11.93 -0.76 -0.10
CA ILE A 218 -12.68 -0.75 1.18
C ILE A 218 -13.52 0.52 1.29
N MET A 219 -12.91 1.69 1.07
CA MET A 219 -13.62 2.97 1.11
C MET A 219 -14.75 3.04 0.08
N SER A 220 -14.51 2.54 -1.13
CA SER A 220 -15.52 2.53 -2.19
C SER A 220 -16.66 1.57 -1.90
N TYR A 221 -16.35 0.41 -1.32
CA TYR A 221 -17.34 -0.58 -0.89
C TYR A 221 -18.23 0.00 0.19
N ALA A 222 -17.65 0.57 1.26
CA ALA A 222 -18.39 1.17 2.36
C ALA A 222 -19.31 2.31 1.89
N LYS A 223 -18.83 3.18 0.98
CA LYS A 223 -19.64 4.28 0.42
C LYS A 223 -20.83 3.82 -0.42
N LYS A 224 -20.75 2.66 -1.06
CA LYS A 224 -21.80 2.12 -1.95
C LYS A 224 -22.73 1.14 -1.25
N SER A 225 -22.35 0.65 -0.08
CA SER A 225 -23.12 -0.30 0.70
C SER A 225 -24.27 0.37 1.45
N ASP A 226 -25.41 -0.31 1.53
CA ASP A 226 -26.55 0.10 2.37
C ASP A 226 -26.36 -0.27 3.86
N ALA A 227 -25.30 -1.02 4.20
CA ALA A 227 -24.97 -1.41 5.56
C ALA A 227 -24.75 -0.18 6.44
N LYS A 228 -25.17 -0.26 7.71
CA LYS A 228 -25.09 0.85 8.67
C LYS A 228 -23.81 0.81 9.50
N GLU A 229 -23.20 -0.36 9.61
CA GLU A 229 -22.01 -0.58 10.42
C GLU A 229 -20.96 -1.39 9.64
N PHE A 230 -19.71 -1.06 9.88
CA PHE A 230 -18.57 -1.75 9.29
C PHE A 230 -17.50 -2.02 10.34
N ILE A 231 -16.95 -3.23 10.31
CA ILE A 231 -15.71 -3.57 10.98
C ILE A 231 -14.60 -3.45 9.95
N ILE A 232 -13.64 -2.57 10.21
CA ILE A 232 -12.56 -2.29 9.26
C ILE A 232 -11.28 -2.99 9.71
N GLY A 233 -10.83 -3.95 8.92
CA GLY A 233 -9.61 -4.72 9.13
C GLY A 233 -8.46 -4.18 8.28
N THR A 234 -7.96 -3.00 8.61
CA THR A 234 -6.75 -2.41 8.02
C THR A 234 -6.08 -1.45 9.00
N GLU A 235 -4.96 -0.88 8.59
CA GLU A 235 -4.25 0.18 9.31
C GLU A 235 -5.11 1.45 9.39
N ASN A 236 -5.05 2.14 10.52
CA ASN A 236 -5.80 3.38 10.77
C ASN A 236 -4.82 4.55 11.03
#